data_a1f16e3a637e437095cce5ccb255761d
#
_entry.id   a1f16e3a637e437095cce5ccb255761d
#
_cell.length_a   1.000
_cell.length_b   1.000
_cell.length_c   1.000
_cell.angle_alpha   90.00
_cell.angle_beta   90.00
_cell.angle_gamma   90.00
#
_symmetry.space_group_name_H-M   'P 1'
#
loop_
_entity.id
_entity.type
_entity.pdbx_description
1 polymer ?
#
loop_
_entity_poly.entity_id
_entity_poly.type
_entity_poly.pdbx_seq_one_letter_code
_entity_poly.pdbx_strand_id
1 'polypeptide(L)'
;MDRDLESIQEARRLVEKAAEAQKVLAGYSQAQIDAVVAACAEAARLQAEPLARLAVEETTYGKIEDKVQKNLFCARDVYAAIKDMKTVGVIREDPERGIVEMAVPAGVVAAIIPVTNPTSTAIFKALIALKGRNTIVMSPHPGAVRCISETARLLAEAAATAGAPEGSIACLRLPTPEATEALMKHRQTAIILATGGAGLVRAAYSSGKPALGVGPGNVPAYIHSSADVAKAVNDILTGKSFDWGTICSSEQHIVVDQAVAERARLETERQGGFFLTAEQAAAVARLLILPNLRVNGKMVGQSPERIAREAGFAVPPGTRALVAPLTGIGREHPLSAEKLSPILSFFTVADWHEGLDVCRRLLEFGGMGHTMALHASDNQVIRAMALELPAFRLVVNSPAPHGSVGWTTNLSPSMSLGCGTPGGNITSDNISPLHLVNIKRLAYERRPADHEHAGAGAGATLSAGIRIWEAPPPKTAGATTAAVLPAALDRAEIARVVDRFLASRGQIQNPPPVNSSQSCGLVTQPGGKTVPSAPAAPASEPAKPIAAPPAPKPVEFVCEDDVRRAITKGQRIPVGPRTIITPAARDLGEAREVFTRTS
;
A
#
# COMPACT_ATOMS: atom_id res chain seq x y z
N MET A 1 28.26 10.08 -12.39
CA MET A 1 27.21 10.97 -11.83
C MET A 1 26.88 10.42 -10.47
N ASP A 2 26.64 11.26 -9.48
CA ASP A 2 26.20 10.82 -8.17
C ASP A 2 24.87 10.04 -8.31
N ARG A 3 24.75 8.89 -7.63
CA ARG A 3 23.61 7.99 -7.76
C ARG A 3 22.28 8.67 -7.44
N ASP A 4 22.29 9.58 -6.49
CA ASP A 4 21.09 10.33 -6.09
C ASP A 4 20.65 11.31 -7.20
N LEU A 5 21.61 12.01 -7.82
CA LEU A 5 21.32 12.89 -8.95
C LEU A 5 20.81 12.14 -10.18
N GLU A 6 21.36 10.95 -10.45
CA GLU A 6 20.90 10.08 -11.53
C GLU A 6 19.46 9.62 -11.29
N SER A 7 19.15 9.20 -10.06
CA SER A 7 17.81 8.75 -9.68
C SER A 7 16.75 9.86 -9.75
N ILE A 8 17.11 11.07 -9.33
CA ILE A 8 16.24 12.26 -9.44
C ILE A 8 16.00 12.58 -10.92
N GLN A 9 17.05 12.52 -11.75
CA GLN A 9 16.93 12.80 -13.19
C GLN A 9 16.09 11.73 -13.90
N GLU A 10 16.20 10.46 -13.49
CA GLU A 10 15.31 9.42 -13.99
C GLU A 10 13.85 9.73 -13.67
N ALA A 11 13.53 10.07 -12.41
CA ALA A 11 12.18 10.42 -11.99
C ALA A 11 11.59 11.59 -12.83
N ARG A 12 12.37 12.66 -13.02
CA ARG A 12 11.94 13.82 -13.83
C ARG A 12 11.64 13.42 -15.27
N ARG A 13 12.55 12.71 -15.91
CA ARG A 13 12.40 12.26 -17.31
C ARG A 13 11.16 11.37 -17.49
N LEU A 14 10.91 10.43 -16.53
CA LEU A 14 9.75 9.56 -16.61
C LEU A 14 8.43 10.31 -16.44
N VAL A 15 8.37 11.28 -15.52
CA VAL A 15 7.18 12.13 -15.35
C VAL A 15 6.94 13.01 -16.57
N GLU A 16 7.99 13.60 -17.16
CA GLU A 16 7.87 14.42 -18.37
C GLU A 16 7.35 13.58 -19.54
N LYS A 17 7.90 12.37 -19.76
CA LYS A 17 7.42 11.45 -20.78
C LYS A 17 5.96 11.04 -20.53
N ALA A 18 5.61 10.72 -19.28
CA ALA A 18 4.24 10.41 -18.90
C ALA A 18 3.29 11.59 -19.13
N ALA A 19 3.73 12.82 -18.90
CA ALA A 19 2.92 14.01 -19.16
C ALA A 19 2.66 14.26 -20.66
N GLU A 20 3.61 13.93 -21.53
CA GLU A 20 3.35 13.97 -22.99
C GLU A 20 2.37 12.87 -23.41
N ALA A 21 2.54 11.64 -22.91
CA ALA A 21 1.59 10.55 -23.14
C ALA A 21 0.19 10.90 -22.61
N GLN A 22 0.11 11.59 -21.48
CA GLN A 22 -1.15 12.04 -20.86
C GLN A 22 -1.97 12.94 -21.78
N LYS A 23 -1.33 13.82 -22.56
CA LYS A 23 -2.02 14.71 -23.50
C LYS A 23 -2.77 13.91 -24.57
N VAL A 24 -2.18 12.81 -25.03
CA VAL A 24 -2.78 11.90 -26.01
C VAL A 24 -3.88 11.06 -25.38
N LEU A 25 -3.57 10.44 -24.22
CA LEU A 25 -4.48 9.54 -23.53
C LEU A 25 -5.77 10.27 -23.07
N ALA A 26 -5.66 11.53 -22.68
CA ALA A 26 -6.80 12.36 -22.30
C ALA A 26 -7.85 12.53 -23.41
N GLY A 27 -7.45 12.39 -24.68
CA GLY A 27 -8.33 12.44 -25.84
C GLY A 27 -9.03 11.13 -26.19
N TYR A 28 -8.71 10.02 -25.50
CA TYR A 28 -9.27 8.72 -25.83
C TYR A 28 -10.77 8.64 -25.48
N SER A 29 -11.52 7.96 -26.37
CA SER A 29 -12.90 7.55 -26.11
C SER A 29 -12.97 6.46 -25.03
N GLN A 30 -14.17 6.20 -24.52
CA GLN A 30 -14.38 5.10 -23.56
C GLN A 30 -13.95 3.75 -24.17
N ALA A 31 -14.32 3.47 -25.40
CA ALA A 31 -13.97 2.22 -26.08
C ALA A 31 -12.44 2.04 -26.23
N GLN A 32 -11.71 3.09 -26.56
CA GLN A 32 -10.26 3.02 -26.69
C GLN A 32 -9.59 2.73 -25.33
N ILE A 33 -10.02 3.39 -24.28
CA ILE A 33 -9.45 3.14 -22.96
C ILE A 33 -9.83 1.77 -22.40
N ASP A 34 -11.05 1.32 -22.68
CA ASP A 34 -11.52 -0.01 -22.27
C ASP A 34 -10.69 -1.12 -22.95
N ALA A 35 -10.35 -0.96 -24.23
CA ALA A 35 -9.47 -1.88 -24.93
C ALA A 35 -8.06 -1.92 -24.32
N VAL A 36 -7.50 -0.77 -23.96
CA VAL A 36 -6.19 -0.68 -23.28
C VAL A 36 -6.22 -1.38 -21.92
N VAL A 37 -7.24 -1.12 -21.11
CA VAL A 37 -7.40 -1.75 -19.79
C VAL A 37 -7.61 -3.26 -19.91
N ALA A 38 -8.40 -3.71 -20.89
CA ALA A 38 -8.61 -5.14 -21.16
C ALA A 38 -7.30 -5.85 -21.53
N ALA A 39 -6.49 -5.26 -22.42
CA ALA A 39 -5.19 -5.81 -22.80
C ALA A 39 -4.23 -5.92 -21.62
N CYS A 40 -4.18 -4.90 -20.76
CA CYS A 40 -3.37 -4.93 -19.54
C CYS A 40 -3.84 -6.02 -18.56
N ALA A 41 -5.16 -6.14 -18.36
CA ALA A 41 -5.73 -7.16 -17.48
C ALA A 41 -5.43 -8.58 -17.98
N GLU A 42 -5.55 -8.81 -19.28
CA GLU A 42 -5.24 -10.12 -19.89
C GLU A 42 -3.74 -10.45 -19.80
N ALA A 43 -2.86 -9.49 -20.08
CA ALA A 43 -1.42 -9.67 -19.90
C ALA A 43 -1.06 -10.01 -18.44
N ALA A 44 -1.65 -9.31 -17.46
CA ALA A 44 -1.47 -9.61 -16.05
C ALA A 44 -2.00 -11.00 -15.67
N ARG A 45 -3.13 -11.44 -16.25
CA ARG A 45 -3.71 -12.77 -16.02
C ARG A 45 -2.78 -13.88 -16.53
N LEU A 46 -2.25 -13.73 -17.73
CA LEU A 46 -1.34 -14.71 -18.35
C LEU A 46 0.01 -14.80 -17.62
N GLN A 47 0.46 -13.70 -17.02
CA GLN A 47 1.74 -13.62 -16.34
C GLN A 47 1.61 -13.68 -14.79
N ALA A 48 0.44 -14.08 -14.28
CA ALA A 48 0.17 -14.08 -12.84
C ALA A 48 1.15 -14.95 -12.06
N GLU A 49 1.47 -16.16 -12.54
CA GLU A 49 2.41 -17.09 -11.88
C GLU A 49 3.88 -16.67 -12.04
N PRO A 50 4.42 -16.37 -13.22
CA PRO A 50 5.78 -15.87 -13.37
C PRO A 50 6.09 -14.64 -12.50
N LEU A 51 5.17 -13.68 -12.45
CA LEU A 51 5.29 -12.49 -11.60
C LEU A 51 5.26 -12.83 -10.10
N ALA A 52 4.43 -13.79 -9.68
CA ALA A 52 4.37 -14.24 -8.30
C ALA A 52 5.68 -14.93 -7.87
N ARG A 53 6.25 -15.80 -8.72
CA ARG A 53 7.55 -16.44 -8.49
C ARG A 53 8.66 -15.41 -8.35
N LEU A 54 8.73 -14.46 -9.29
CA LEU A 54 9.71 -13.37 -9.25
C LEU A 54 9.58 -12.53 -7.98
N ALA A 55 8.34 -12.24 -7.54
CA ALA A 55 8.10 -11.50 -6.31
C ALA A 55 8.59 -12.24 -5.05
N VAL A 56 8.34 -13.55 -4.94
CA VAL A 56 8.82 -14.36 -3.80
C VAL A 56 10.33 -14.49 -3.85
N GLU A 57 10.91 -14.75 -5.02
CA GLU A 57 12.36 -14.85 -5.20
C GLU A 57 13.08 -13.58 -4.76
N GLU A 58 12.57 -12.40 -5.17
CA GLU A 58 13.22 -11.13 -4.87
C GLU A 58 12.99 -10.67 -3.43
N THR A 59 11.75 -10.77 -2.93
CA THR A 59 11.37 -10.22 -1.63
C THR A 59 11.54 -11.21 -0.48
N THR A 60 11.56 -12.49 -0.76
CA THR A 60 11.50 -13.59 0.22
C THR A 60 10.21 -13.60 1.06
N TYR A 61 9.18 -12.86 0.68
CA TYR A 61 7.94 -12.70 1.43
C TYR A 61 6.80 -13.54 0.85
N GLY A 62 6.09 -14.23 1.73
CA GLY A 62 4.84 -14.89 1.42
C GLY A 62 4.97 -16.21 0.68
N LYS A 63 3.93 -16.57 -0.06
CA LYS A 63 3.79 -17.82 -0.81
C LYS A 63 3.49 -17.55 -2.28
N ILE A 64 4.07 -18.37 -3.17
CA ILE A 64 3.86 -18.22 -4.62
C ILE A 64 2.37 -18.35 -4.96
N GLU A 65 1.70 -19.38 -4.44
CA GLU A 65 0.31 -19.71 -4.73
C GLU A 65 -0.63 -18.55 -4.35
N ASP A 66 -0.40 -17.94 -3.20
CA ASP A 66 -1.21 -16.84 -2.70
C ASP A 66 -0.91 -15.53 -3.46
N LYS A 67 0.34 -15.31 -3.88
CA LYS A 67 0.68 -14.17 -4.76
C LYS A 67 0.07 -14.34 -6.16
N VAL A 68 0.00 -15.57 -6.68
CA VAL A 68 -0.74 -15.87 -7.91
C VAL A 68 -2.21 -15.46 -7.76
N GLN A 69 -2.85 -15.86 -6.65
CA GLN A 69 -4.24 -15.48 -6.38
C GLN A 69 -4.43 -13.96 -6.31
N LYS A 70 -3.51 -13.23 -5.67
CA LYS A 70 -3.56 -11.75 -5.63
C LYS A 70 -3.40 -11.11 -7.00
N ASN A 71 -2.50 -11.62 -7.83
CA ASN A 71 -2.33 -11.13 -9.20
C ASN A 71 -3.60 -11.41 -10.04
N LEU A 72 -4.17 -12.62 -9.91
CA LEU A 72 -5.42 -13.00 -10.58
C LEU A 72 -6.62 -12.20 -10.07
N PHE A 73 -6.70 -11.91 -8.77
CA PHE A 73 -7.72 -11.02 -8.22
C PHE A 73 -7.70 -9.65 -8.90
N CYS A 74 -6.51 -9.06 -9.08
CA CYS A 74 -6.41 -7.78 -9.79
C CYS A 74 -6.76 -7.90 -11.27
N ALA A 75 -6.28 -8.95 -11.94
CA ALA A 75 -6.47 -9.15 -13.37
C ALA A 75 -7.90 -9.59 -13.77
N ARG A 76 -8.67 -10.20 -12.87
CA ARG A 76 -10.02 -10.71 -13.09
C ARG A 76 -11.08 -9.93 -12.35
N ASP A 77 -10.98 -9.88 -11.01
CA ASP A 77 -12.06 -9.37 -10.16
C ASP A 77 -12.08 -7.83 -10.16
N VAL A 78 -10.91 -7.18 -10.02
CA VAL A 78 -10.81 -5.72 -10.17
C VAL A 78 -11.19 -5.31 -11.58
N TYR A 79 -10.66 -6.01 -12.62
CA TYR A 79 -11.03 -5.72 -14.01
C TYR A 79 -12.53 -5.89 -14.25
N ALA A 80 -13.14 -6.98 -13.78
CA ALA A 80 -14.58 -7.21 -13.92
C ALA A 80 -15.42 -6.09 -13.29
N ALA A 81 -14.96 -5.56 -12.13
CA ALA A 81 -15.66 -4.47 -11.45
C ALA A 81 -15.54 -3.11 -12.15
N ILE A 82 -14.45 -2.88 -12.91
CA ILE A 82 -14.21 -1.58 -13.55
C ILE A 82 -14.48 -1.57 -15.06
N LYS A 83 -14.56 -2.72 -15.74
CA LYS A 83 -14.67 -2.79 -17.21
C LYS A 83 -15.84 -1.97 -17.76
N ASP A 84 -17.00 -2.05 -17.13
CA ASP A 84 -18.23 -1.36 -17.56
C ASP A 84 -18.41 0.04 -16.92
N MET A 85 -17.45 0.48 -16.11
CA MET A 85 -17.49 1.77 -15.42
C MET A 85 -17.30 2.91 -16.43
N LYS A 86 -18.22 3.87 -16.44
CA LYS A 86 -18.11 5.09 -17.25
C LYS A 86 -17.10 6.05 -16.61
N THR A 87 -16.03 6.34 -17.31
CA THR A 87 -14.94 7.23 -16.87
C THR A 87 -14.55 8.27 -17.92
N VAL A 88 -15.30 8.34 -19.02
CA VAL A 88 -15.05 9.22 -20.16
C VAL A 88 -16.31 9.97 -20.56
N GLY A 89 -16.20 11.28 -20.74
CA GLY A 89 -17.32 12.11 -21.17
C GLY A 89 -18.41 12.21 -20.10
N VAL A 90 -19.65 12.23 -20.51
CA VAL A 90 -20.80 12.27 -19.62
C VAL A 90 -20.95 10.94 -18.89
N ILE A 91 -20.83 10.98 -17.55
CA ILE A 91 -20.92 9.78 -16.70
C ILE A 91 -22.25 9.70 -15.94
N ARG A 92 -22.92 10.84 -15.77
CA ARG A 92 -24.23 10.93 -15.11
C ARG A 92 -24.99 12.15 -15.60
N GLU A 93 -26.27 11.95 -15.84
CA GLU A 93 -27.24 13.04 -16.06
C GLU A 93 -28.34 12.96 -15.02
N ASP A 94 -28.68 14.12 -14.46
CA ASP A 94 -29.74 14.29 -13.48
C ASP A 94 -30.68 15.40 -13.98
N PRO A 95 -31.68 15.05 -14.80
CA PRO A 95 -32.61 16.03 -15.39
C PRO A 95 -33.45 16.75 -14.35
N GLU A 96 -33.80 16.08 -13.22
CA GLU A 96 -34.59 16.69 -12.15
C GLU A 96 -33.83 17.82 -11.47
N ARG A 97 -32.54 17.68 -11.31
CA ARG A 97 -31.65 18.69 -10.72
C ARG A 97 -31.07 19.64 -11.77
N GLY A 98 -31.19 19.33 -13.07
CA GLY A 98 -30.56 20.07 -14.15
C GLY A 98 -29.03 20.01 -14.09
N ILE A 99 -28.46 18.84 -13.76
CA ILE A 99 -27.01 18.65 -13.60
C ILE A 99 -26.54 17.54 -14.55
N VAL A 100 -25.45 17.81 -15.27
CA VAL A 100 -24.72 16.82 -16.06
C VAL A 100 -23.30 16.71 -15.50
N GLU A 101 -22.88 15.48 -15.17
CA GLU A 101 -21.54 15.19 -14.66
C GLU A 101 -20.66 14.56 -15.75
N MET A 102 -19.48 15.09 -15.92
CA MET A 102 -18.50 14.64 -16.92
C MET A 102 -17.18 14.30 -16.24
N ALA A 103 -16.62 13.13 -16.56
CA ALA A 103 -15.32 12.71 -16.05
C ALA A 103 -14.18 13.31 -16.89
N VAL A 104 -13.21 13.88 -16.20
CA VAL A 104 -11.97 14.43 -16.75
C VAL A 104 -10.78 13.76 -16.04
N PRO A 105 -9.75 13.26 -16.74
CA PRO A 105 -8.61 12.63 -16.08
C PRO A 105 -7.92 13.57 -15.08
N ALA A 106 -7.41 13.02 -13.99
CA ALA A 106 -6.59 13.78 -13.05
C ALA A 106 -5.25 14.19 -13.67
N GLY A 107 -4.59 13.29 -14.40
CA GLY A 107 -3.30 13.53 -15.04
C GLY A 107 -2.27 12.44 -14.74
N VAL A 108 -1.01 12.81 -14.56
CA VAL A 108 0.06 11.88 -14.21
C VAL A 108 -0.09 11.41 -12.77
N VAL A 109 -0.23 10.10 -12.57
CA VAL A 109 -0.31 9.45 -11.26
C VAL A 109 1.08 9.02 -10.81
N ALA A 110 1.53 9.49 -9.65
CA ALA A 110 2.70 8.95 -8.96
C ALA A 110 2.26 7.80 -8.06
N ALA A 111 2.72 6.59 -8.32
CA ALA A 111 2.30 5.39 -7.59
C ALA A 111 3.45 4.79 -6.78
N ILE A 112 3.33 4.78 -5.45
CA ILE A 112 4.33 4.16 -4.58
C ILE A 112 3.87 2.73 -4.28
N ILE A 113 4.73 1.75 -4.63
CA ILE A 113 4.39 0.32 -4.59
C ILE A 113 5.12 -0.36 -3.43
N PRO A 114 4.40 -1.09 -2.55
CA PRO A 114 4.99 -1.73 -1.38
C PRO A 114 5.73 -3.03 -1.73
N VAL A 115 6.60 -3.48 -0.83
CA VAL A 115 7.32 -4.76 -0.95
C VAL A 115 6.45 -5.98 -0.63
N THR A 116 5.42 -5.81 0.20
CA THR A 116 4.56 -6.91 0.69
C THR A 116 3.66 -7.49 -0.41
N ASN A 117 3.12 -6.62 -1.28
CA ASN A 117 2.19 -6.98 -2.35
C ASN A 117 2.63 -6.33 -3.68
N PRO A 118 3.87 -6.58 -4.16
CA PRO A 118 4.49 -5.75 -5.18
C PRO A 118 3.78 -5.83 -6.53
N THR A 119 3.62 -7.02 -7.08
CA THR A 119 3.07 -7.25 -8.43
C THR A 119 1.57 -6.96 -8.48
N SER A 120 0.79 -7.47 -7.53
CA SER A 120 -0.66 -7.23 -7.48
C SER A 120 -1.01 -5.75 -7.30
N THR A 121 -0.26 -5.00 -6.46
CA THR A 121 -0.48 -3.56 -6.29
C THR A 121 -0.11 -2.79 -7.57
N ALA A 122 0.96 -3.19 -8.27
CA ALA A 122 1.34 -2.58 -9.54
C ALA A 122 0.27 -2.80 -10.61
N ILE A 123 -0.23 -4.04 -10.75
CA ILE A 123 -1.34 -4.38 -11.66
C ILE A 123 -2.56 -3.54 -11.32
N PHE A 124 -3.01 -3.58 -10.06
CA PHE A 124 -4.18 -2.83 -9.60
C PHE A 124 -4.09 -1.34 -9.93
N LYS A 125 -2.99 -0.69 -9.52
CA LYS A 125 -2.83 0.76 -9.72
C LYS A 125 -2.74 1.15 -11.19
N ALA A 126 -2.13 0.31 -12.05
CA ALA A 126 -2.10 0.53 -13.49
C ALA A 126 -3.51 0.46 -14.08
N LEU A 127 -4.30 -0.58 -13.77
CA LEU A 127 -5.64 -0.74 -14.30
C LEU A 127 -6.57 0.43 -13.93
N ILE A 128 -6.57 0.87 -12.66
CA ILE A 128 -7.44 1.97 -12.22
C ILE A 128 -6.98 3.33 -12.76
N ALA A 129 -5.66 3.55 -12.91
CA ALA A 129 -5.14 4.78 -13.48
C ALA A 129 -5.52 4.89 -14.97
N LEU A 130 -5.24 3.86 -15.76
CA LEU A 130 -5.59 3.82 -17.18
C LEU A 130 -7.09 3.95 -17.41
N LYS A 131 -7.93 3.24 -16.61
CA LYS A 131 -9.39 3.35 -16.72
C LYS A 131 -9.88 4.79 -16.56
N GLY A 132 -9.20 5.59 -15.70
CA GLY A 132 -9.44 7.02 -15.58
C GLY A 132 -8.76 7.90 -16.65
N ARG A 133 -8.18 7.32 -17.69
CA ARG A 133 -7.35 7.99 -18.72
C ARG A 133 -6.15 8.72 -18.14
N ASN A 134 -5.56 8.19 -17.07
CA ASN A 134 -4.36 8.73 -16.45
C ASN A 134 -3.13 7.92 -16.85
N THR A 135 -2.01 8.59 -17.01
CA THR A 135 -0.70 7.92 -17.05
C THR A 135 -0.19 7.64 -15.64
N ILE A 136 0.70 6.67 -15.50
CA ILE A 136 1.20 6.24 -14.19
C ILE A 136 2.72 6.07 -14.19
N VAL A 137 3.39 6.63 -13.19
CA VAL A 137 4.81 6.42 -12.91
C VAL A 137 4.94 5.75 -11.54
N MET A 138 5.50 4.55 -11.52
CA MET A 138 5.63 3.74 -10.31
C MET A 138 6.99 3.97 -9.66
N SER A 139 6.99 4.16 -8.33
CA SER A 139 8.18 4.09 -7.48
C SER A 139 8.13 2.78 -6.71
N PRO A 140 8.94 1.77 -7.05
CA PRO A 140 8.99 0.51 -6.36
C PRO A 140 9.68 0.64 -5.00
N HIS A 141 9.30 -0.21 -4.04
CA HIS A 141 10.10 -0.39 -2.84
C HIS A 141 11.48 -0.96 -3.23
N PRO A 142 12.60 -0.51 -2.62
CA PRO A 142 13.94 -0.97 -2.96
C PRO A 142 14.14 -2.50 -2.91
N GLY A 143 13.40 -3.21 -2.07
CA GLY A 143 13.41 -4.68 -1.99
C GLY A 143 12.50 -5.40 -2.99
N ALA A 144 11.92 -4.70 -3.99
CA ALA A 144 10.98 -5.28 -4.97
C ALA A 144 11.09 -4.59 -6.35
N VAL A 145 12.29 -4.11 -6.71
CA VAL A 145 12.51 -3.34 -7.94
C VAL A 145 12.33 -4.20 -9.18
N ARG A 146 12.85 -5.43 -9.16
CA ARG A 146 12.81 -6.34 -10.32
C ARG A 146 11.38 -6.75 -10.66
N CYS A 147 10.64 -7.26 -9.70
CA CYS A 147 9.29 -7.76 -9.93
C CYS A 147 8.30 -6.64 -10.27
N ILE A 148 8.43 -5.45 -9.65
CA ILE A 148 7.57 -4.31 -9.97
C ILE A 148 7.92 -3.74 -11.35
N SER A 149 9.20 -3.60 -11.69
CA SER A 149 9.64 -3.11 -13.00
C SER A 149 9.22 -4.06 -14.11
N GLU A 150 9.32 -5.38 -13.90
CA GLU A 150 8.87 -6.38 -14.87
C GLU A 150 7.34 -6.33 -15.05
N THR A 151 6.58 -6.18 -13.95
CA THR A 151 5.13 -5.99 -14.02
C THR A 151 4.79 -4.74 -14.84
N ALA A 152 5.44 -3.61 -14.56
CA ALA A 152 5.21 -2.37 -15.29
C ALA A 152 5.57 -2.49 -16.77
N ARG A 153 6.67 -3.18 -17.11
CA ARG A 153 7.09 -3.43 -18.49
C ARG A 153 6.05 -4.24 -19.27
N LEU A 154 5.59 -5.35 -18.70
CA LEU A 154 4.57 -6.21 -19.31
C LEU A 154 3.26 -5.46 -19.57
N LEU A 155 2.82 -4.68 -18.58
CA LEU A 155 1.61 -3.87 -18.72
C LEU A 155 1.78 -2.74 -19.74
N ALA A 156 2.96 -2.10 -19.80
CA ALA A 156 3.25 -1.05 -20.78
C ALA A 156 3.26 -1.60 -22.21
N GLU A 157 3.83 -2.78 -22.43
CA GLU A 157 3.82 -3.46 -23.74
C GLU A 157 2.39 -3.83 -24.16
N ALA A 158 1.58 -4.38 -23.24
CA ALA A 158 0.18 -4.69 -23.52
C ALA A 158 -0.64 -3.43 -23.83
N ALA A 159 -0.44 -2.36 -23.07
CA ALA A 159 -1.07 -1.07 -23.30
C ALA A 159 -0.70 -0.49 -24.69
N ALA A 160 0.59 -0.51 -25.04
CA ALA A 160 1.08 -0.03 -26.33
C ALA A 160 0.51 -0.85 -27.52
N THR A 161 0.43 -2.17 -27.36
CA THR A 161 -0.19 -3.06 -28.37
C THR A 161 -1.67 -2.73 -28.59
N ALA A 162 -2.37 -2.29 -27.52
CA ALA A 162 -3.75 -1.83 -27.61
C ALA A 162 -3.89 -0.34 -28.02
N GLY A 163 -2.79 0.30 -28.40
CA GLY A 163 -2.75 1.66 -28.94
C GLY A 163 -2.45 2.76 -27.94
N ALA A 164 -2.17 2.47 -26.67
CA ALA A 164 -1.79 3.50 -25.72
C ALA A 164 -0.44 4.15 -26.09
N PRO A 165 -0.26 5.47 -25.88
CA PRO A 165 0.99 6.14 -26.17
C PRO A 165 2.12 5.65 -25.27
N GLU A 166 3.34 5.62 -25.82
CA GLU A 166 4.54 5.28 -25.03
C GLU A 166 4.70 6.24 -23.85
N GLY A 167 4.97 5.71 -22.66
CA GLY A 167 5.04 6.49 -21.41
C GLY A 167 3.73 6.49 -20.60
N SER A 168 2.67 5.82 -21.08
CA SER A 168 1.43 5.67 -20.30
C SER A 168 1.66 4.93 -18.98
N ILE A 169 2.59 3.97 -18.95
CA ILE A 169 3.03 3.25 -17.75
C ILE A 169 4.55 3.30 -17.69
N ALA A 170 5.10 3.75 -16.57
CA ALA A 170 6.54 3.80 -16.32
C ALA A 170 6.87 3.37 -14.89
N CYS A 171 8.12 2.93 -14.66
CA CYS A 171 8.62 2.52 -13.36
C CYS A 171 10.06 2.99 -13.17
N LEU A 172 10.37 3.53 -11.98
CA LEU A 172 11.74 3.87 -11.57
C LEU A 172 12.59 2.60 -11.45
N ARG A 173 13.80 2.64 -11.99
CA ARG A 173 14.81 1.59 -11.82
C ARG A 173 15.74 1.87 -10.64
N LEU A 174 15.87 3.14 -10.29
CA LEU A 174 16.68 3.62 -9.16
C LEU A 174 15.77 4.32 -8.12
N PRO A 175 14.96 3.56 -7.34
CA PRO A 175 14.00 4.14 -6.40
C PRO A 175 14.67 4.57 -5.10
N THR A 176 15.47 5.63 -5.14
CA THR A 176 16.00 6.26 -3.93
C THR A 176 14.91 7.06 -3.24
N PRO A 177 15.06 7.41 -1.94
CA PRO A 177 14.16 8.33 -1.26
C PRO A 177 14.02 9.66 -2.02
N GLU A 178 15.13 10.19 -2.55
CA GLU A 178 15.22 11.45 -3.30
C GLU A 178 14.46 11.35 -4.63
N ALA A 179 14.59 10.25 -5.36
CA ALA A 179 13.84 10.00 -6.59
C ALA A 179 12.33 9.90 -6.32
N THR A 180 11.95 9.20 -5.26
CA THR A 180 10.55 9.06 -4.85
C THR A 180 9.97 10.41 -4.43
N GLU A 181 10.72 11.23 -3.70
CA GLU A 181 10.32 12.58 -3.33
C GLU A 181 10.22 13.49 -4.58
N ALA A 182 11.21 13.43 -5.50
CA ALA A 182 11.18 14.17 -6.76
C ALA A 182 9.96 13.78 -7.61
N LEU A 183 9.61 12.49 -7.67
CA LEU A 183 8.40 12.01 -8.34
C LEU A 183 7.13 12.59 -7.71
N MET A 184 7.01 12.53 -6.37
CA MET A 184 5.83 13.03 -5.66
C MET A 184 5.66 14.55 -5.80
N LYS A 185 6.76 15.31 -5.73
CA LYS A 185 6.76 16.78 -5.78
C LYS A 185 6.82 17.35 -7.19
N HIS A 186 7.00 16.54 -8.23
CA HIS A 186 7.14 17.03 -9.59
C HIS A 186 5.93 17.87 -10.02
N ARG A 187 6.18 18.98 -10.74
CA ARG A 187 5.12 19.93 -11.15
C ARG A 187 4.00 19.28 -11.96
N GLN A 188 4.33 18.29 -12.79
CA GLN A 188 3.38 17.57 -13.67
C GLN A 188 2.75 16.36 -13.00
N THR A 189 3.18 15.95 -11.81
CA THR A 189 2.46 14.95 -11.00
C THR A 189 1.15 15.56 -10.53
N ALA A 190 0.04 14.92 -10.90
CA ALA A 190 -1.31 15.39 -10.60
C ALA A 190 -1.85 14.83 -9.28
N ILE A 191 -1.62 13.55 -9.02
CA ILE A 191 -2.11 12.84 -7.83
C ILE A 191 -1.15 11.72 -7.44
N ILE A 192 -1.11 11.41 -6.15
CA ILE A 192 -0.25 10.36 -5.59
C ILE A 192 -1.13 9.20 -5.08
N LEU A 193 -0.78 7.97 -5.47
CA LEU A 193 -1.29 6.73 -4.89
C LEU A 193 -0.21 6.10 -4.00
N ALA A 194 -0.22 6.38 -2.70
CA ALA A 194 0.80 5.89 -1.77
C ALA A 194 0.29 4.68 -0.99
N THR A 195 0.98 3.54 -1.13
CA THR A 195 0.76 2.36 -0.28
C THR A 195 2.07 2.02 0.42
N GLY A 196 2.06 2.04 1.76
CA GLY A 196 3.27 1.78 2.54
C GLY A 196 3.14 2.18 4.00
N GLY A 197 4.26 2.18 4.74
CA GLY A 197 4.28 2.55 6.14
C GLY A 197 3.91 4.02 6.39
N ALA A 198 3.53 4.34 7.64
CA ALA A 198 3.04 5.66 8.05
C ALA A 198 3.95 6.83 7.64
N GLY A 199 5.28 6.64 7.66
CA GLY A 199 6.24 7.68 7.24
C GLY A 199 6.12 8.05 5.77
N LEU A 200 5.94 7.06 4.89
CA LEU A 200 5.75 7.26 3.45
C LEU A 200 4.41 7.93 3.15
N VAL A 201 3.35 7.49 3.81
CA VAL A 201 2.01 8.10 3.67
C VAL A 201 2.04 9.55 4.11
N ARG A 202 2.71 9.87 5.23
CA ARG A 202 2.92 11.25 5.68
C ARG A 202 3.70 12.07 4.65
N ALA A 203 4.78 11.53 4.08
CA ALA A 203 5.54 12.20 3.02
C ALA A 203 4.68 12.51 1.78
N ALA A 204 3.81 11.58 1.38
CA ALA A 204 2.88 11.78 0.27
C ALA A 204 1.91 12.94 0.55
N TYR A 205 1.29 13.00 1.73
CA TYR A 205 0.40 14.11 2.11
C TYR A 205 1.14 15.44 2.28
N SER A 206 2.42 15.41 2.69
CA SER A 206 3.26 16.61 2.84
C SER A 206 3.90 17.10 1.54
N SER A 207 3.68 16.41 0.42
CA SER A 207 4.27 16.75 -0.88
C SER A 207 3.68 18.01 -1.53
N GLY A 208 2.55 18.51 -1.04
CA GLY A 208 1.78 19.59 -1.66
C GLY A 208 0.92 19.15 -2.85
N LYS A 209 0.79 17.83 -3.09
CA LYS A 209 -0.06 17.25 -4.13
C LYS A 209 -1.25 16.51 -3.52
N PRO A 210 -2.38 16.41 -4.21
CA PRO A 210 -3.44 15.49 -3.84
C PRO A 210 -2.87 14.07 -3.68
N ALA A 211 -3.19 13.40 -2.57
CA ALA A 211 -2.69 12.08 -2.29
C ALA A 211 -3.78 11.17 -1.73
N LEU A 212 -3.78 9.91 -2.19
CA LEU A 212 -4.56 8.81 -1.65
C LEU A 212 -3.56 7.86 -0.98
N GLY A 213 -3.34 8.08 0.30
CA GLY A 213 -2.43 7.28 1.10
C GLY A 213 -3.18 6.19 1.87
N VAL A 214 -2.56 5.01 1.97
CA VAL A 214 -3.07 3.88 2.75
C VAL A 214 -2.00 3.45 3.74
N GLY A 215 -2.35 3.51 5.02
CA GLY A 215 -1.48 3.20 6.15
C GLY A 215 -1.50 1.73 6.57
N PRO A 216 -0.80 1.40 7.67
CA PRO A 216 -0.78 0.08 8.27
C PRO A 216 -2.15 -0.29 8.86
N GLY A 217 -2.41 -1.60 9.03
CA GLY A 217 -3.58 -2.12 9.71
C GLY A 217 -3.19 -2.87 10.98
N ASN A 218 -4.07 -2.86 11.98
CA ASN A 218 -3.91 -3.66 13.19
C ASN A 218 -5.24 -4.35 13.52
N VAL A 219 -5.64 -5.27 12.66
CA VAL A 219 -6.98 -5.81 12.50
C VAL A 219 -7.39 -6.73 13.65
N PRO A 220 -8.37 -6.37 14.50
CA PRO A 220 -8.99 -7.32 15.41
C PRO A 220 -9.99 -8.21 14.67
N ALA A 221 -10.07 -9.49 15.05
CA ALA A 221 -11.11 -10.42 14.67
C ALA A 221 -11.89 -10.80 15.93
N TYR A 222 -13.11 -10.32 16.04
CA TYR A 222 -13.95 -10.59 17.20
C TYR A 222 -14.84 -11.80 16.98
N ILE A 223 -14.85 -12.73 17.93
CA ILE A 223 -15.71 -13.92 17.97
C ILE A 223 -16.72 -13.76 19.09
N HIS A 224 -17.94 -13.42 18.73
CA HIS A 224 -19.07 -13.30 19.64
C HIS A 224 -19.60 -14.69 20.07
N SER A 225 -20.24 -14.78 21.21
CA SER A 225 -20.87 -16.00 21.72
C SER A 225 -21.90 -16.64 20.78
N SER A 226 -22.53 -15.84 19.90
CA SER A 226 -23.46 -16.33 18.87
C SER A 226 -22.79 -16.84 17.58
N ALA A 227 -21.46 -16.81 17.50
CA ALA A 227 -20.75 -17.19 16.29
C ALA A 227 -20.76 -18.72 16.07
N ASP A 228 -20.70 -19.13 14.80
CA ASP A 228 -20.16 -20.45 14.47
C ASP A 228 -18.64 -20.42 14.70
N VAL A 229 -18.22 -20.89 15.87
CA VAL A 229 -16.84 -20.82 16.32
C VAL A 229 -15.89 -21.58 15.40
N ALA A 230 -16.29 -22.73 14.86
CA ALA A 230 -15.44 -23.52 13.98
C ALA A 230 -15.20 -22.79 12.66
N LYS A 231 -16.24 -22.18 12.08
CA LYS A 231 -16.13 -21.34 10.89
C LYS A 231 -15.32 -20.08 11.17
N ALA A 232 -15.58 -19.38 12.28
CA ALA A 232 -14.88 -18.16 12.65
C ALA A 232 -13.36 -18.39 12.75
N VAL A 233 -12.95 -19.46 13.43
CA VAL A 233 -11.53 -19.84 13.53
C VAL A 233 -10.94 -20.20 12.16
N ASN A 234 -11.69 -20.94 11.32
CA ASN A 234 -11.23 -21.26 9.97
C ASN A 234 -11.03 -20.00 9.13
N ASP A 235 -11.95 -19.05 9.18
CA ASP A 235 -11.86 -17.79 8.45
C ASP A 235 -10.64 -16.97 8.91
N ILE A 236 -10.45 -16.84 10.23
CA ILE A 236 -9.31 -16.12 10.81
C ILE A 236 -7.98 -16.77 10.44
N LEU A 237 -7.86 -18.08 10.56
CA LEU A 237 -6.63 -18.78 10.19
C LEU A 237 -6.39 -18.74 8.68
N THR A 238 -7.44 -18.78 7.86
CA THR A 238 -7.35 -18.64 6.41
C THR A 238 -6.84 -17.24 6.04
N GLY A 239 -7.43 -16.18 6.59
CA GLY A 239 -6.99 -14.82 6.36
C GLY A 239 -5.57 -14.58 6.87
N LYS A 240 -5.22 -15.12 8.05
CA LYS A 240 -3.90 -14.94 8.65
C LYS A 240 -2.79 -15.71 7.95
N SER A 241 -3.05 -16.92 7.48
CA SER A 241 -2.07 -17.75 6.77
C SER A 241 -1.96 -17.41 5.28
N PHE A 242 -2.89 -16.63 4.73
CA PHE A 242 -2.84 -16.17 3.34
C PHE A 242 -1.63 -15.27 3.12
N ASP A 243 -0.76 -15.69 2.21
CA ASP A 243 0.52 -15.06 1.89
C ASP A 243 1.36 -14.72 3.14
N TRP A 244 1.29 -15.57 4.13
CA TRP A 244 1.91 -15.42 5.46
C TRP A 244 1.60 -14.08 6.14
N GLY A 245 0.37 -13.59 5.98
CA GLY A 245 -0.12 -12.40 6.67
C GLY A 245 0.45 -11.08 6.17
N THR A 246 0.91 -11.01 4.92
CA THR A 246 1.50 -9.79 4.33
C THR A 246 0.48 -8.74 3.88
N ILE A 247 -0.82 -9.06 3.85
CA ILE A 247 -1.87 -8.08 3.56
C ILE A 247 -2.15 -7.24 4.80
N CYS A 248 -2.18 -5.92 4.67
CA CYS A 248 -2.42 -4.98 5.78
C CYS A 248 -3.77 -5.16 6.49
N SER A 249 -4.76 -5.76 5.82
CA SER A 249 -6.06 -6.11 6.39
C SER A 249 -6.14 -7.53 6.95
N SER A 250 -5.01 -8.27 7.00
CA SER A 250 -4.97 -9.59 7.63
C SER A 250 -5.17 -9.47 9.14
N GLU A 251 -5.88 -10.42 9.72
CA GLU A 251 -6.15 -10.49 11.16
C GLU A 251 -4.85 -10.44 11.96
N GLN A 252 -4.82 -9.62 12.99
CA GLN A 252 -3.69 -9.50 13.91
C GLN A 252 -4.02 -10.07 15.28
N HIS A 253 -5.31 -10.09 15.64
CA HIS A 253 -5.79 -10.46 16.96
C HIS A 253 -7.06 -11.28 16.86
N ILE A 254 -7.20 -12.29 17.75
CA ILE A 254 -8.45 -12.93 18.09
C ILE A 254 -8.93 -12.30 19.40
N VAL A 255 -10.11 -11.72 19.38
CA VAL A 255 -10.81 -11.25 20.59
C VAL A 255 -12.07 -12.09 20.71
N VAL A 256 -12.26 -12.80 21.82
CA VAL A 256 -13.31 -13.80 21.94
C VAL A 256 -14.06 -13.71 23.26
N ASP A 257 -15.39 -13.84 23.22
CA ASP A 257 -16.22 -13.91 24.41
C ASP A 257 -15.85 -15.09 25.30
N GLN A 258 -15.79 -14.87 26.60
CA GLN A 258 -15.50 -15.89 27.61
C GLN A 258 -16.36 -17.14 27.44
N ALA A 259 -17.62 -16.97 27.08
CA ALA A 259 -18.59 -18.06 26.91
C ALA A 259 -18.16 -19.09 25.83
N VAL A 260 -17.36 -18.70 24.85
CA VAL A 260 -16.90 -19.56 23.75
C VAL A 260 -15.38 -19.63 23.63
N ALA A 261 -14.65 -19.01 24.56
CA ALA A 261 -13.19 -18.87 24.49
C ALA A 261 -12.45 -20.22 24.47
N GLU A 262 -12.83 -21.16 25.35
CA GLU A 262 -12.22 -22.47 25.36
C GLU A 262 -12.48 -23.25 24.07
N ARG A 263 -13.71 -23.18 23.55
CA ARG A 263 -14.05 -23.80 22.26
C ARG A 263 -13.24 -23.16 21.12
N ALA A 264 -13.09 -21.84 21.12
CA ALA A 264 -12.29 -21.13 20.11
C ALA A 264 -10.81 -21.52 20.20
N ARG A 265 -10.29 -21.70 21.41
CA ARG A 265 -8.93 -22.19 21.64
C ARG A 265 -8.72 -23.59 21.06
N LEU A 266 -9.56 -24.56 21.45
CA LEU A 266 -9.48 -25.92 20.96
C LEU A 266 -9.64 -26.02 19.44
N GLU A 267 -10.55 -25.24 18.85
CA GLU A 267 -10.71 -25.14 17.41
C GLU A 267 -9.48 -24.55 16.72
N THR A 268 -8.87 -23.54 17.34
CA THR A 268 -7.64 -22.92 16.81
C THR A 268 -6.50 -23.94 16.76
N GLU A 269 -6.31 -24.73 17.83
CA GLU A 269 -5.31 -25.80 17.87
C GLU A 269 -5.62 -26.90 16.84
N ARG A 270 -6.88 -27.35 16.78
CA ARG A 270 -7.32 -28.38 15.83
C ARG A 270 -7.10 -27.98 14.37
N GLN A 271 -7.24 -26.69 14.06
CA GLN A 271 -7.12 -26.15 12.70
C GLN A 271 -5.72 -25.64 12.37
N GLY A 272 -4.71 -25.93 13.19
CA GLY A 272 -3.30 -25.65 12.91
C GLY A 272 -2.77 -24.34 13.52
N GLY A 273 -3.46 -23.74 14.46
CA GLY A 273 -2.89 -22.70 15.32
C GLY A 273 -2.03 -23.31 16.43
N PHE A 274 -0.90 -22.71 16.74
CA PHE A 274 0.01 -23.15 17.81
C PHE A 274 0.08 -22.09 18.90
N PHE A 275 -0.44 -22.41 20.08
CA PHE A 275 -0.40 -21.51 21.23
C PHE A 275 1.00 -21.46 21.84
N LEU A 276 1.52 -20.27 21.98
CA LEU A 276 2.85 -19.99 22.55
C LEU A 276 2.79 -19.99 24.07
N THR A 277 3.83 -20.53 24.71
CA THR A 277 4.08 -20.28 26.15
C THR A 277 4.50 -18.81 26.34
N ALA A 278 4.53 -18.33 27.57
CA ALA A 278 4.95 -16.96 27.88
C ALA A 278 6.40 -16.68 27.41
N GLU A 279 7.30 -17.67 27.59
CA GLU A 279 8.70 -17.58 27.16
C GLU A 279 8.82 -17.53 25.63
N GLN A 280 8.07 -18.39 24.94
CA GLN A 280 8.02 -18.42 23.48
C GLN A 280 7.43 -17.11 22.91
N ALA A 281 6.34 -16.60 23.51
CA ALA A 281 5.75 -15.32 23.12
C ALA A 281 6.73 -14.16 23.32
N ALA A 282 7.49 -14.13 24.42
CA ALA A 282 8.53 -13.14 24.68
C ALA A 282 9.70 -13.26 23.65
N ALA A 283 10.11 -14.47 23.29
CA ALA A 283 11.14 -14.70 22.28
C ALA A 283 10.68 -14.21 20.88
N VAL A 284 9.44 -14.56 20.48
CA VAL A 284 8.83 -14.09 19.24
C VAL A 284 8.69 -12.56 19.22
N ALA A 285 8.27 -11.96 20.34
CA ALA A 285 8.14 -10.51 20.45
C ALA A 285 9.48 -9.78 20.20
N ARG A 286 10.56 -10.25 20.84
CA ARG A 286 11.91 -9.69 20.65
C ARG A 286 12.42 -9.84 19.21
N LEU A 287 12.11 -10.96 18.56
CA LEU A 287 12.51 -11.23 17.17
C LEU A 287 11.75 -10.35 16.19
N LEU A 288 10.44 -10.19 16.41
CA LEU A 288 9.51 -9.62 15.43
C LEU A 288 9.34 -8.11 15.57
N ILE A 289 9.26 -7.59 16.79
CA ILE A 289 8.94 -6.17 17.04
C ILE A 289 10.19 -5.44 17.57
N LEU A 290 10.62 -4.47 16.79
CA LEU A 290 11.76 -3.63 17.16
C LEU A 290 11.38 -2.66 18.31
N PRO A 291 12.37 -2.10 19.05
CA PRO A 291 12.09 -1.20 20.18
C PRO A 291 11.23 0.04 19.85
N ASN A 292 11.22 0.46 18.58
CA ASN A 292 10.38 1.54 18.07
C ASN A 292 8.98 1.08 17.60
N LEU A 293 8.56 -0.14 17.95
CA LEU A 293 7.32 -0.81 17.56
C LEU A 293 7.19 -1.09 16.05
N ARG A 294 8.27 -0.96 15.28
CA ARG A 294 8.26 -1.37 13.86
C ARG A 294 8.50 -2.86 13.74
N VAL A 295 7.88 -3.47 12.75
CA VAL A 295 8.10 -4.89 12.44
C VAL A 295 9.51 -5.09 11.89
N ASN A 296 10.18 -6.14 12.32
CA ASN A 296 11.45 -6.58 11.74
C ASN A 296 11.22 -7.10 10.32
N GLY A 297 11.70 -6.36 9.32
CA GLY A 297 11.49 -6.70 7.91
C GLY A 297 11.97 -8.11 7.52
N LYS A 298 12.96 -8.68 8.23
CA LYS A 298 13.43 -10.06 7.96
C LYS A 298 12.39 -11.14 8.31
N MET A 299 11.42 -10.80 9.18
CA MET A 299 10.39 -11.72 9.65
C MET A 299 9.03 -11.51 8.96
N VAL A 300 8.89 -10.45 8.19
CA VAL A 300 7.67 -10.18 7.42
C VAL A 300 7.45 -11.29 6.39
N GLY A 301 6.23 -11.84 6.35
CA GLY A 301 5.83 -12.84 5.37
C GLY A 301 6.60 -14.16 5.45
N GLN A 302 7.17 -14.50 6.62
CA GLN A 302 7.84 -15.78 6.84
C GLN A 302 6.89 -16.82 7.41
N SER A 303 7.16 -18.11 7.16
CA SER A 303 6.32 -19.19 7.68
C SER A 303 6.40 -19.30 9.21
N PRO A 304 5.36 -19.85 9.88
CA PRO A 304 5.38 -20.08 11.32
C PRO A 304 6.59 -20.91 11.78
N GLU A 305 6.97 -21.92 11.01
CA GLU A 305 8.11 -22.80 11.31
C GLU A 305 9.43 -22.02 11.29
N ARG A 306 9.60 -21.12 10.34
CA ARG A 306 10.80 -20.27 10.27
C ARG A 306 10.87 -19.32 11.45
N ILE A 307 9.75 -18.64 11.76
CA ILE A 307 9.68 -17.71 12.89
C ILE A 307 9.97 -18.42 14.21
N ALA A 308 9.38 -19.59 14.43
CA ALA A 308 9.61 -20.40 15.61
C ALA A 308 11.07 -20.81 15.75
N ARG A 309 11.68 -21.31 14.68
CA ARG A 309 13.10 -21.70 14.65
C ARG A 309 14.02 -20.52 14.96
N GLU A 310 13.79 -19.36 14.37
CA GLU A 310 14.57 -18.14 14.65
C GLU A 310 14.36 -17.63 16.09
N ALA A 311 13.19 -17.92 16.70
CA ALA A 311 12.90 -17.62 18.10
C ALA A 311 13.39 -18.70 19.08
N GLY A 312 14.00 -19.80 18.59
CA GLY A 312 14.65 -20.83 19.40
C GLY A 312 13.76 -21.99 19.82
N PHE A 313 12.64 -22.26 19.11
CA PHE A 313 11.78 -23.41 19.37
C PHE A 313 11.25 -24.04 18.07
N ALA A 314 10.63 -25.21 18.17
CA ALA A 314 10.02 -25.91 17.05
C ALA A 314 8.50 -25.93 17.19
N VAL A 315 7.82 -26.03 16.04
CA VAL A 315 6.36 -26.21 15.96
C VAL A 315 6.05 -27.41 15.04
N PRO A 316 4.87 -28.01 15.16
CA PRO A 316 4.45 -29.10 14.27
C PRO A 316 4.45 -28.67 12.80
N PRO A 317 4.79 -29.58 11.86
CA PRO A 317 4.63 -29.31 10.43
C PRO A 317 3.19 -28.96 10.09
N GLY A 318 3.01 -27.99 9.20
CA GLY A 318 1.67 -27.54 8.80
C GLY A 318 1.03 -26.53 9.77
N THR A 319 1.76 -26.03 10.75
CA THR A 319 1.30 -24.92 11.60
C THR A 319 0.92 -23.71 10.72
N ARG A 320 -0.34 -23.24 10.84
CA ARG A 320 -0.87 -22.13 10.04
C ARG A 320 -0.58 -20.77 10.66
N ALA A 321 -0.58 -20.68 11.99
CA ALA A 321 -0.28 -19.46 12.73
C ALA A 321 0.25 -19.77 14.14
N LEU A 322 1.11 -18.89 14.65
CA LEU A 322 1.50 -18.84 16.05
C LEU A 322 0.49 -17.96 16.80
N VAL A 323 0.08 -18.36 18.00
CA VAL A 323 -0.95 -17.66 18.77
C VAL A 323 -0.41 -17.31 20.15
N ALA A 324 -0.34 -16.01 20.46
CA ALA A 324 0.15 -15.48 21.73
C ALA A 324 -1.03 -15.03 22.62
N PRO A 325 -1.33 -15.69 23.74
CA PRO A 325 -2.25 -15.15 24.73
C PRO A 325 -1.73 -13.81 25.27
N LEU A 326 -2.57 -12.78 25.27
CA LEU A 326 -2.22 -11.45 25.79
C LEU A 326 -3.29 -10.96 26.76
N THR A 327 -2.84 -10.21 27.77
CA THR A 327 -3.71 -9.55 28.77
C THR A 327 -3.72 -8.02 28.65
N GLY A 328 -2.91 -7.46 27.75
CA GLY A 328 -2.79 -6.02 27.59
C GLY A 328 -2.42 -5.59 26.16
N ILE A 329 -2.54 -4.28 25.91
CA ILE A 329 -2.28 -3.63 24.64
C ILE A 329 -1.28 -2.50 24.87
N GLY A 330 -0.30 -2.35 24.01
CA GLY A 330 0.67 -1.26 24.07
C GLY A 330 2.12 -1.73 24.05
N ARG A 331 3.03 -0.84 24.40
CA ARG A 331 4.49 -1.07 24.34
C ARG A 331 4.96 -2.25 25.20
N GLU A 332 4.31 -2.49 26.33
CA GLU A 332 4.62 -3.60 27.23
C GLU A 332 4.10 -4.95 26.69
N HIS A 333 3.23 -4.89 25.71
CA HIS A 333 2.67 -6.05 25.00
C HIS A 333 2.96 -5.94 23.48
N PRO A 334 4.23 -6.05 23.04
CA PRO A 334 4.62 -5.71 21.67
C PRO A 334 3.86 -6.48 20.58
N LEU A 335 3.43 -7.73 20.86
CA LEU A 335 2.63 -8.52 19.94
C LEU A 335 1.19 -7.99 19.77
N SER A 336 0.78 -6.94 20.49
CA SER A 336 -0.45 -6.20 20.23
C SER A 336 -0.34 -5.20 19.05
N ALA A 337 0.87 -5.03 18.47
CA ALA A 337 1.08 -4.26 17.25
C ALA A 337 0.86 -5.10 15.99
N GLU A 338 0.78 -4.43 14.82
CA GLU A 338 0.78 -5.09 13.51
C GLU A 338 2.04 -5.96 13.34
N LYS A 339 1.88 -7.16 12.80
CA LYS A 339 2.93 -8.18 12.73
C LYS A 339 3.37 -8.52 11.30
N LEU A 340 2.49 -8.36 10.31
CA LEU A 340 2.72 -8.73 8.89
C LEU A 340 3.34 -10.13 8.73
N SER A 341 2.95 -11.06 9.60
CA SER A 341 3.45 -12.43 9.73
C SER A 341 2.33 -13.32 10.25
N PRO A 342 2.39 -14.65 10.13
CA PRO A 342 1.35 -15.57 10.59
C PRO A 342 1.36 -15.73 12.12
N ILE A 343 1.18 -14.61 12.82
CA ILE A 343 1.12 -14.54 14.29
C ILE A 343 -0.16 -13.80 14.69
N LEU A 344 -0.91 -14.40 15.59
CA LEU A 344 -2.12 -13.84 16.18
C LEU A 344 -1.91 -13.59 17.67
N SER A 345 -2.48 -12.53 18.19
CA SER A 345 -2.66 -12.39 19.64
C SER A 345 -4.06 -12.84 20.02
N PHE A 346 -4.21 -13.43 21.20
CA PHE A 346 -5.47 -13.99 21.68
C PHE A 346 -5.88 -13.27 22.95
N PHE A 347 -7.08 -12.66 22.94
CA PHE A 347 -7.69 -11.95 24.05
C PHE A 347 -9.02 -12.61 24.39
N THR A 348 -9.26 -12.88 25.68
CA THR A 348 -10.57 -13.32 26.20
C THR A 348 -11.23 -12.14 26.88
N VAL A 349 -12.49 -11.89 26.56
CA VAL A 349 -13.31 -10.79 27.08
C VAL A 349 -14.59 -11.32 27.71
N ALA A 350 -15.12 -10.63 28.71
CA ALA A 350 -16.31 -11.08 29.43
C ALA A 350 -17.54 -11.17 28.50
N ASP A 351 -17.73 -10.13 27.70
CA ASP A 351 -18.86 -9.99 26.77
C ASP A 351 -18.52 -9.05 25.61
N TRP A 352 -19.50 -8.76 24.75
CA TRP A 352 -19.30 -7.92 23.59
C TRP A 352 -19.01 -6.44 23.92
N HIS A 353 -19.36 -5.91 25.11
CA HIS A 353 -19.04 -4.57 25.52
C HIS A 353 -17.55 -4.43 25.83
N GLU A 354 -16.98 -5.37 26.57
CA GLU A 354 -15.52 -5.45 26.75
C GLU A 354 -14.82 -5.75 25.42
N GLY A 355 -15.41 -6.62 24.58
CA GLY A 355 -14.94 -6.91 23.23
C GLY A 355 -14.85 -5.68 22.35
N LEU A 356 -15.85 -4.80 22.42
CA LEU A 356 -15.89 -3.50 21.75
C LEU A 356 -14.72 -2.61 22.22
N ASP A 357 -14.47 -2.50 23.54
CA ASP A 357 -13.39 -1.69 24.09
C ASP A 357 -12.02 -2.22 23.67
N VAL A 358 -11.79 -3.52 23.79
CA VAL A 358 -10.54 -4.16 23.38
C VAL A 358 -10.29 -3.95 21.88
N CYS A 359 -11.29 -4.17 21.03
CA CYS A 359 -11.16 -3.94 19.59
C CYS A 359 -10.87 -2.47 19.26
N ARG A 360 -11.53 -1.53 19.93
CA ARG A 360 -11.27 -0.08 19.78
C ARG A 360 -9.83 0.25 20.13
N ARG A 361 -9.33 -0.19 21.27
CA ARG A 361 -7.96 0.05 21.73
C ARG A 361 -6.91 -0.56 20.80
N LEU A 362 -7.18 -1.74 20.22
CA LEU A 362 -6.30 -2.36 19.21
C LEU A 362 -6.24 -1.52 17.93
N LEU A 363 -7.38 -1.01 17.46
CA LEU A 363 -7.44 -0.13 16.29
C LEU A 363 -6.74 1.21 16.56
N GLU A 364 -6.95 1.81 17.72
CA GLU A 364 -6.26 3.05 18.16
C GLU A 364 -4.76 2.88 18.28
N PHE A 365 -4.29 1.70 18.68
CA PHE A 365 -2.87 1.42 18.82
C PHE A 365 -2.12 1.37 17.48
N GLY A 366 -2.76 0.95 16.38
CA GLY A 366 -2.03 0.83 15.11
C GLY A 366 -2.83 0.68 13.82
N GLY A 367 -4.16 0.63 13.87
CA GLY A 367 -5.00 0.32 12.70
C GLY A 367 -6.21 1.22 12.50
N MET A 368 -6.13 2.45 12.99
CA MET A 368 -7.25 3.39 12.96
C MET A 368 -7.84 3.53 11.56
N GLY A 369 -9.15 3.32 11.46
CA GLY A 369 -9.91 3.45 10.21
C GLY A 369 -9.73 2.29 9.21
N HIS A 370 -8.88 1.29 9.48
CA HIS A 370 -8.55 0.29 8.47
C HIS A 370 -9.66 -0.78 8.33
N THR A 371 -9.56 -1.86 9.04
CA THR A 371 -10.42 -3.05 8.87
C THR A 371 -10.62 -3.77 10.21
N MET A 372 -11.76 -4.43 10.37
CA MET A 372 -12.07 -5.36 11.44
C MET A 372 -12.82 -6.57 10.89
N ALA A 373 -12.58 -7.77 11.43
CA ALA A 373 -13.44 -8.93 11.23
C ALA A 373 -14.37 -9.13 12.44
N LEU A 374 -15.62 -9.49 12.17
CA LEU A 374 -16.65 -9.72 13.16
C LEU A 374 -17.37 -11.02 12.87
N HIS A 375 -17.23 -12.00 13.75
CA HIS A 375 -17.87 -13.30 13.66
C HIS A 375 -19.01 -13.38 14.67
N ALA A 376 -20.24 -13.32 14.17
CA ALA A 376 -21.47 -13.36 14.96
C ALA A 376 -22.66 -13.74 14.08
N SER A 377 -23.74 -14.22 14.69
CA SER A 377 -25.07 -14.33 14.08
C SER A 377 -26.08 -13.33 14.65
N ASP A 378 -25.74 -12.67 15.76
CA ASP A 378 -26.58 -11.63 16.37
C ASP A 378 -26.42 -10.29 15.62
N ASN A 379 -27.45 -9.94 14.85
CA ASN A 379 -27.48 -8.70 14.08
C ASN A 379 -27.51 -7.42 14.93
N GLN A 380 -27.97 -7.49 16.19
CA GLN A 380 -27.98 -6.32 17.07
C GLN A 380 -26.54 -5.98 17.49
N VAL A 381 -25.78 -7.00 17.92
CA VAL A 381 -24.37 -6.84 18.26
C VAL A 381 -23.54 -6.42 17.05
N ILE A 382 -23.77 -7.05 15.87
CA ILE A 382 -23.08 -6.66 14.63
C ILE A 382 -23.25 -5.18 14.33
N ARG A 383 -24.50 -4.67 14.41
CA ARG A 383 -24.78 -3.25 14.11
C ARG A 383 -24.24 -2.32 15.19
N ALA A 384 -24.37 -2.69 16.47
CA ALA A 384 -23.86 -1.88 17.58
C ALA A 384 -22.32 -1.71 17.46
N MET A 385 -21.59 -2.80 17.27
CA MET A 385 -20.14 -2.72 17.08
C MET A 385 -19.75 -1.94 15.82
N ALA A 386 -20.51 -2.08 14.73
CA ALA A 386 -20.24 -1.37 13.50
C ALA A 386 -20.42 0.16 13.62
N LEU A 387 -21.35 0.60 14.45
CA LEU A 387 -21.59 2.03 14.68
C LEU A 387 -20.51 2.69 15.54
N GLU A 388 -19.90 1.94 16.45
CA GLU A 388 -19.01 2.50 17.47
C GLU A 388 -17.52 2.32 17.17
N LEU A 389 -17.13 1.30 16.36
CA LEU A 389 -15.72 1.03 16.11
C LEU A 389 -15.15 1.91 15.00
N PRO A 390 -13.94 2.45 15.19
CA PRO A 390 -13.27 3.31 14.23
C PRO A 390 -12.59 2.48 13.12
N ALA A 391 -13.36 1.62 12.44
CA ALA A 391 -12.94 0.88 11.25
C ALA A 391 -13.96 1.12 10.14
N PHE A 392 -13.50 1.36 8.91
CA PHE A 392 -14.40 1.65 7.79
C PHE A 392 -14.74 0.41 6.95
N ARG A 393 -14.11 -0.73 7.24
CA ARG A 393 -14.45 -2.04 6.70
C ARG A 393 -14.65 -3.01 7.85
N LEU A 394 -15.91 -3.33 8.12
CA LEU A 394 -16.26 -4.39 9.05
C LEU A 394 -16.70 -5.59 8.24
N VAL A 395 -15.87 -6.62 8.25
CA VAL A 395 -16.06 -7.86 7.49
C VAL A 395 -16.76 -8.86 8.38
N VAL A 396 -17.98 -9.26 8.02
CA VAL A 396 -18.79 -10.17 8.84
C VAL A 396 -18.69 -11.59 8.30
N ASN A 397 -18.35 -12.54 9.19
CA ASN A 397 -18.29 -13.98 8.93
C ASN A 397 -17.48 -14.38 7.68
N SER A 398 -16.35 -13.72 7.47
CA SER A 398 -15.44 -13.95 6.34
C SER A 398 -14.00 -13.60 6.74
N PRO A 399 -12.97 -14.19 6.10
CA PRO A 399 -11.58 -13.79 6.30
C PRO A 399 -11.39 -12.29 6.03
N ALA A 400 -10.78 -11.57 6.98
CA ALA A 400 -10.63 -10.11 6.90
C ALA A 400 -9.92 -9.63 5.62
N PRO A 401 -8.77 -10.22 5.18
CA PRO A 401 -8.10 -9.77 3.97
C PRO A 401 -8.94 -10.00 2.71
N HIS A 402 -9.67 -11.10 2.62
CA HIS A 402 -10.49 -11.42 1.45
C HIS A 402 -11.76 -10.54 1.40
N GLY A 403 -12.41 -10.35 2.55
CA GLY A 403 -13.62 -9.52 2.63
C GLY A 403 -13.34 -8.05 2.40
N SER A 404 -12.28 -7.51 3.00
CA SER A 404 -11.95 -6.08 2.92
C SER A 404 -11.52 -5.62 1.53
N VAL A 405 -10.83 -6.48 0.76
CA VAL A 405 -10.47 -6.16 -0.63
C VAL A 405 -11.64 -6.35 -1.61
N GLY A 406 -12.78 -6.90 -1.16
CA GLY A 406 -13.95 -7.15 -2.00
C GLY A 406 -13.91 -8.50 -2.73
N TRP A 407 -13.13 -9.49 -2.26
CA TRP A 407 -13.06 -10.81 -2.88
C TRP A 407 -14.21 -11.72 -2.41
N THR A 408 -14.53 -11.71 -1.11
CA THR A 408 -15.61 -12.51 -0.52
C THR A 408 -16.82 -11.69 -0.08
N THR A 409 -16.82 -10.40 -0.37
CA THR A 409 -17.91 -9.46 -0.08
C THR A 409 -18.24 -8.64 -1.33
N ASN A 410 -19.31 -7.86 -1.28
CA ASN A 410 -19.68 -6.92 -2.34
C ASN A 410 -19.03 -5.52 -2.19
N LEU A 411 -17.97 -5.38 -1.38
CA LEU A 411 -17.16 -4.17 -1.41
C LEU A 411 -16.46 -4.05 -2.77
N SER A 412 -16.23 -2.81 -3.22
CA SER A 412 -15.51 -2.58 -4.47
C SER A 412 -14.13 -3.25 -4.44
N PRO A 413 -13.81 -4.13 -5.40
CA PRO A 413 -12.51 -4.81 -5.46
C PRO A 413 -11.35 -3.81 -5.53
N SER A 414 -10.41 -3.89 -4.57
CA SER A 414 -9.30 -2.94 -4.45
C SER A 414 -8.12 -3.50 -3.67
N MET A 415 -6.90 -3.10 -4.07
CA MET A 415 -5.66 -3.33 -3.31
C MET A 415 -5.20 -2.07 -2.57
N SER A 416 -6.03 -1.03 -2.51
CA SER A 416 -5.76 0.22 -1.79
C SER A 416 -6.99 0.61 -0.97
N LEU A 417 -6.86 0.45 0.35
CA LEU A 417 -7.97 0.52 1.31
C LEU A 417 -7.85 1.82 2.13
N GLY A 418 -8.63 2.84 1.79
CA GLY A 418 -8.63 4.12 2.52
C GLY A 418 -9.03 3.96 3.98
N CYS A 419 -8.35 4.66 4.89
CA CYS A 419 -8.59 4.57 6.34
C CYS A 419 -9.33 5.80 6.90
N GLY A 420 -9.86 6.66 6.05
CA GLY A 420 -10.59 7.86 6.44
C GLY A 420 -9.75 8.84 7.26
N THR A 421 -10.38 9.92 7.71
CA THR A 421 -9.70 10.99 8.47
C THR A 421 -9.10 10.51 9.80
N PRO A 422 -9.73 9.62 10.59
CA PRO A 422 -9.11 9.07 11.78
C PRO A 422 -7.81 8.30 11.49
N GLY A 423 -7.72 7.63 10.34
CA GLY A 423 -6.49 6.97 9.85
C GLY A 423 -5.54 7.90 9.10
N GLY A 424 -5.80 9.22 9.11
CA GLY A 424 -4.99 10.21 8.39
C GLY A 424 -5.12 10.12 6.87
N ASN A 425 -6.23 9.61 6.34
CA ASN A 425 -6.48 9.47 4.90
C ASN A 425 -7.63 10.38 4.44
N ILE A 426 -7.58 10.80 3.18
CA ILE A 426 -8.61 11.67 2.58
C ILE A 426 -9.92 10.93 2.27
N THR A 427 -9.89 9.61 2.16
CA THR A 427 -11.07 8.77 1.90
C THR A 427 -11.08 7.54 2.77
N SER A 428 -12.28 7.03 3.06
CA SER A 428 -12.53 5.74 3.71
C SER A 428 -12.82 4.61 2.71
N ASP A 429 -12.89 4.91 1.41
CA ASP A 429 -13.32 3.98 0.39
C ASP A 429 -12.23 2.98 0.00
N ASN A 430 -12.65 1.89 -0.61
CA ASN A 430 -11.82 1.09 -1.49
C ASN A 430 -11.52 1.91 -2.75
N ILE A 431 -10.25 2.22 -3.00
CA ILE A 431 -9.87 3.11 -4.11
C ILE A 431 -10.26 2.48 -5.45
N SER A 432 -10.82 3.28 -6.34
CA SER A 432 -11.33 2.91 -7.66
C SER A 432 -10.92 3.94 -8.73
N PRO A 433 -11.19 3.71 -10.02
CA PRO A 433 -10.95 4.71 -11.08
C PRO A 433 -11.61 6.06 -10.82
N LEU A 434 -12.76 6.10 -10.14
CA LEU A 434 -13.49 7.35 -9.85
C LEU A 434 -12.73 8.28 -8.89
N HIS A 435 -11.82 7.76 -8.09
CA HIS A 435 -10.93 8.57 -7.25
C HIS A 435 -9.80 9.24 -8.05
N LEU A 436 -9.63 8.85 -9.30
CA LEU A 436 -8.57 9.33 -10.20
C LEU A 436 -9.11 10.17 -11.36
N VAL A 437 -10.36 10.61 -11.28
CA VAL A 437 -10.98 11.52 -12.24
C VAL A 437 -11.50 12.76 -11.51
N ASN A 438 -11.47 13.89 -12.20
CA ASN A 438 -12.18 15.09 -11.77
C ASN A 438 -13.59 15.09 -12.36
N ILE A 439 -14.57 15.46 -11.58
CA ILE A 439 -15.96 15.58 -12.03
C ILE A 439 -16.24 17.04 -12.39
N LYS A 440 -16.36 17.30 -13.69
CA LYS A 440 -16.85 18.59 -14.21
C LYS A 440 -18.37 18.55 -14.24
N ARG A 441 -18.99 19.61 -13.73
CA ARG A 441 -20.46 19.73 -13.68
C ARG A 441 -20.92 20.84 -14.61
N LEU A 442 -21.90 20.51 -15.45
CA LEU A 442 -22.73 21.45 -16.16
C LEU A 442 -24.03 21.58 -15.35
N ALA A 443 -24.39 22.79 -14.95
CA ALA A 443 -25.57 23.06 -14.14
C ALA A 443 -26.42 24.10 -14.87
N TYR A 444 -27.71 23.79 -15.00
CA TYR A 444 -28.69 24.67 -15.62
C TYR A 444 -29.40 25.50 -14.56
N GLU A 445 -29.77 26.75 -14.88
CA GLU A 445 -30.54 27.62 -14.02
C GLU A 445 -31.89 26.96 -13.69
N ARG A 446 -32.27 26.97 -12.43
CA ARG A 446 -33.57 26.47 -11.94
C ARG A 446 -34.43 27.56 -11.29
N ARG A 447 -33.84 28.65 -10.87
CA ARG A 447 -34.51 29.81 -10.26
C ARG A 447 -33.85 31.07 -10.78
N PRO A 448 -34.65 32.08 -11.25
CA PRO A 448 -34.11 33.37 -11.62
C PRO A 448 -33.36 33.99 -10.42
N ALA A 449 -32.21 34.60 -10.68
CA ALA A 449 -31.43 35.29 -9.65
C ALA A 449 -32.13 36.56 -9.12
N ASP A 450 -33.04 37.15 -9.92
CA ASP A 450 -33.79 38.35 -9.60
C ASP A 450 -35.14 37.98 -8.98
N HIS A 451 -35.22 38.08 -7.65
CA HIS A 451 -36.41 37.75 -6.88
C HIS A 451 -37.56 38.76 -7.03
N GLU A 452 -37.32 40.00 -7.52
CA GLU A 452 -38.37 41.01 -7.73
C GLU A 452 -39.27 40.69 -8.92
N HIS A 453 -38.80 39.92 -9.89
CA HIS A 453 -39.56 39.52 -11.09
C HIS A 453 -40.19 38.13 -10.99
N ALA A 454 -39.97 37.38 -9.92
CA ALA A 454 -40.50 36.04 -9.74
C ALA A 454 -42.01 35.97 -9.44
N GLY A 455 -42.68 37.13 -9.26
CA GLY A 455 -44.10 37.21 -8.90
C GLY A 455 -45.10 37.08 -10.06
N ALA A 456 -44.67 37.12 -11.31
CA ALA A 456 -45.61 37.19 -12.45
C ALA A 456 -45.59 35.93 -13.39
N GLY A 457 -44.90 34.88 -13.02
CA GLY A 457 -44.71 33.72 -13.91
C GLY A 457 -44.60 32.36 -13.23
N ALA A 458 -45.16 32.17 -12.05
CA ALA A 458 -45.09 30.90 -11.32
C ALA A 458 -45.95 29.77 -11.96
N GLY A 459 -45.74 29.52 -13.23
CA GLY A 459 -46.46 28.49 -13.98
C GLY A 459 -45.70 27.90 -15.18
N ALA A 460 -44.52 28.41 -15.45
CA ALA A 460 -43.71 27.82 -16.53
C ALA A 460 -42.93 26.62 -15.97
N THR A 461 -43.59 25.48 -15.95
CA THR A 461 -42.92 24.18 -15.90
C THR A 461 -41.85 24.15 -17.01
N LEU A 462 -40.59 24.05 -16.61
CA LEU A 462 -39.45 23.76 -17.51
C LEU A 462 -39.58 22.35 -18.12
N SER A 463 -40.78 21.96 -18.61
CA SER A 463 -41.05 20.72 -19.30
C SER A 463 -40.90 20.82 -20.82
N ALA A 464 -40.60 22.00 -21.37
CA ALA A 464 -40.43 22.18 -22.80
C ALA A 464 -38.94 22.21 -23.17
N GLY A 465 -38.37 21.04 -23.40
CA GLY A 465 -37.28 20.90 -24.34
C GLY A 465 -35.89 21.26 -23.82
N ILE A 466 -35.40 20.65 -22.75
CA ILE A 466 -33.99 20.34 -22.69
C ILE A 466 -33.75 19.30 -23.78
N ARG A 467 -33.42 19.80 -25.00
CA ARG A 467 -32.85 18.91 -26.03
C ARG A 467 -31.54 18.42 -25.42
N ILE A 468 -31.51 17.11 -25.11
CA ILE A 468 -30.26 16.42 -24.75
C ILE A 468 -29.28 16.79 -25.85
N TRP A 469 -28.19 17.49 -25.46
CA TRP A 469 -27.15 17.85 -26.40
C TRP A 469 -26.50 16.56 -26.92
N GLU A 470 -26.81 16.20 -28.17
CA GLU A 470 -26.03 15.19 -28.85
C GLU A 470 -24.64 15.79 -29.08
N ALA A 471 -23.63 15.15 -28.47
CA ALA A 471 -22.25 15.55 -28.69
C ALA A 471 -21.99 15.65 -30.19
N PRO A 472 -21.43 16.78 -30.69
CA PRO A 472 -21.04 16.83 -32.10
C PRO A 472 -20.10 15.65 -32.37
N PRO A 473 -20.25 15.00 -33.51
CA PRO A 473 -19.37 13.89 -33.89
C PRO A 473 -17.91 14.39 -33.74
N PRO A 474 -17.01 13.53 -33.26
CA PRO A 474 -15.63 13.92 -33.09
C PRO A 474 -15.13 14.54 -34.39
N LYS A 475 -14.53 15.74 -34.32
CA LYS A 475 -13.90 16.35 -35.50
C LYS A 475 -12.92 15.33 -36.04
N THR A 476 -13.22 14.77 -37.18
CA THR A 476 -12.31 13.92 -37.94
C THR A 476 -11.05 14.74 -38.22
N ALA A 477 -9.96 14.45 -37.54
CA ALA A 477 -8.64 14.84 -37.99
C ALA A 477 -8.50 14.23 -39.40
N GLY A 478 -8.05 15.06 -40.36
CA GLY A 478 -8.08 14.81 -41.78
C GLY A 478 -7.70 13.38 -42.16
N ALA A 479 -8.45 12.88 -43.14
CA ALA A 479 -8.39 11.52 -43.66
C ALA A 479 -6.93 11.13 -44.00
N THR A 480 -6.30 10.40 -43.13
CA THR A 480 -5.30 9.40 -43.47
C THR A 480 -6.10 8.10 -43.67
N THR A 481 -5.96 7.51 -44.84
CA THR A 481 -6.60 6.31 -45.34
C THR A 481 -6.91 5.31 -44.23
N ALA A 482 -8.20 5.03 -44.01
CA ALA A 482 -8.70 4.01 -43.10
C ALA A 482 -8.10 2.65 -43.47
N ALA A 483 -7.22 2.15 -42.62
CA ALA A 483 -6.92 0.73 -42.56
C ALA A 483 -8.21 0.04 -42.09
N VAL A 484 -8.78 -0.77 -42.94
CA VAL A 484 -9.91 -1.63 -42.65
C VAL A 484 -9.53 -2.49 -41.45
N LEU A 485 -10.23 -2.33 -40.34
CA LEU A 485 -10.10 -3.25 -39.19
C LEU A 485 -10.47 -4.65 -39.64
N PRO A 486 -9.61 -5.67 -39.48
CA PRO A 486 -9.98 -7.04 -39.76
C PRO A 486 -11.09 -7.46 -38.78
N ALA A 487 -12.06 -8.20 -39.32
CA ALA A 487 -13.10 -8.87 -38.57
C ALA A 487 -12.49 -9.69 -37.42
N ALA A 488 -13.26 -9.86 -36.34
CA ALA A 488 -12.84 -10.54 -35.12
C ALA A 488 -11.91 -11.73 -35.41
N LEU A 489 -10.69 -11.66 -34.87
CA LEU A 489 -9.65 -12.70 -35.01
C LEU A 489 -10.19 -14.02 -34.44
N ASP A 490 -10.22 -15.05 -35.26
CA ASP A 490 -10.56 -16.42 -34.88
C ASP A 490 -9.50 -16.95 -33.90
N ARG A 491 -9.94 -17.74 -32.92
CA ARG A 491 -9.12 -18.38 -31.90
C ARG A 491 -7.91 -19.15 -32.49
N ALA A 492 -8.08 -19.70 -33.70
CA ALA A 492 -7.02 -20.38 -34.43
C ALA A 492 -5.96 -19.42 -35.01
N GLU A 493 -6.32 -18.19 -35.28
CA GLU A 493 -5.41 -17.16 -35.78
C GLU A 493 -4.54 -16.56 -34.66
N ILE A 494 -5.11 -16.41 -33.47
CA ILE A 494 -4.38 -16.02 -32.26
C ILE A 494 -3.36 -17.10 -31.90
N ALA A 495 -3.73 -18.37 -31.94
CA ALA A 495 -2.81 -19.48 -31.70
C ALA A 495 -1.63 -19.47 -32.69
N ARG A 496 -1.86 -19.23 -33.95
CA ARG A 496 -0.80 -19.16 -34.99
C ARG A 496 0.16 -17.99 -34.81
N VAL A 497 -0.31 -16.86 -34.29
CA VAL A 497 0.55 -15.71 -33.95
C VAL A 497 1.42 -16.03 -32.74
N VAL A 498 0.88 -16.68 -31.73
CA VAL A 498 1.60 -17.13 -30.53
C VAL A 498 2.65 -18.17 -30.88
N ASP A 499 2.31 -19.17 -31.71
CA ASP A 499 3.26 -20.21 -32.14
C ASP A 499 4.41 -19.63 -32.97
N ARG A 500 4.14 -18.65 -33.83
CA ARG A 500 5.15 -17.94 -34.63
C ARG A 500 6.10 -17.12 -33.73
N PHE A 501 5.58 -16.51 -32.69
CA PHE A 501 6.36 -15.76 -31.71
C PHE A 501 7.25 -16.69 -30.85
N LEU A 502 6.72 -17.83 -30.43
CA LEU A 502 7.51 -18.83 -29.68
C LEU A 502 8.60 -19.48 -30.53
N ALA A 503 8.30 -19.77 -31.82
CA ALA A 503 9.28 -20.30 -32.77
C ALA A 503 10.43 -19.31 -33.06
N SER A 504 10.16 -18.01 -33.08
CA SER A 504 11.21 -16.99 -33.26
C SER A 504 12.16 -16.82 -32.07
N ARG A 505 11.76 -17.24 -30.87
CA ARG A 505 12.61 -17.25 -29.66
C ARG A 505 13.44 -18.54 -29.49
N GLY A 506 13.12 -19.60 -30.21
CA GLY A 506 13.86 -20.87 -30.17
C GLY A 506 15.21 -20.86 -30.92
N GLN A 507 15.62 -19.75 -31.53
CA GLN A 507 16.88 -19.63 -32.30
C GLN A 507 17.95 -18.77 -31.62
N ILE A 508 17.90 -18.56 -30.33
CA ILE A 508 19.04 -17.99 -29.60
C ILE A 508 19.96 -19.16 -29.24
N GLN A 509 21.02 -19.29 -30.01
CA GLN A 509 22.08 -20.26 -29.83
C GLN A 509 22.73 -20.07 -28.45
N ASN A 510 22.92 -21.18 -27.72
CA ASN A 510 23.73 -21.27 -26.52
C ASN A 510 25.18 -20.88 -26.83
N PRO A 511 25.85 -20.07 -26.01
CA PRO A 511 27.28 -19.87 -26.12
C PRO A 511 28.01 -21.19 -25.78
N PRO A 512 29.18 -21.46 -26.38
CA PRO A 512 29.90 -22.71 -26.17
C PRO A 512 30.42 -22.85 -24.73
N PRO A 513 30.58 -24.10 -24.22
CA PRO A 513 31.02 -24.36 -22.86
C PRO A 513 32.47 -23.91 -22.67
N VAL A 514 32.72 -23.11 -21.64
CA VAL A 514 34.07 -22.76 -21.21
C VAL A 514 34.68 -23.95 -20.49
N ASN A 515 35.76 -24.49 -21.07
CA ASN A 515 36.57 -25.56 -20.54
C ASN A 515 37.23 -25.16 -19.22
N SER A 516 36.89 -25.84 -18.14
CA SER A 516 37.57 -25.76 -16.87
C SER A 516 38.70 -26.76 -16.81
N SER A 517 39.92 -26.33 -17.04
CA SER A 517 41.12 -27.03 -16.53
C SER A 517 42.34 -26.10 -16.65
N GLN A 518 42.70 -25.47 -15.56
CA GLN A 518 44.10 -25.23 -15.21
C GLN A 518 44.23 -24.99 -13.70
N SER A 519 44.75 -25.97 -13.05
CA SER A 519 45.31 -25.98 -11.71
C SER A 519 46.65 -25.22 -11.69
N CYS A 520 46.82 -24.34 -10.69
CA CYS A 520 48.12 -23.96 -10.14
C CYS A 520 47.82 -23.22 -8.85
N GLY A 521 48.27 -23.58 -7.70
CA GLY A 521 49.55 -24.00 -7.20
C GLY A 521 49.67 -23.25 -5.89
N LEU A 522 49.62 -23.96 -4.76
CA LEU A 522 49.90 -23.41 -3.41
C LEU A 522 51.33 -22.84 -3.38
N VAL A 523 51.49 -21.65 -2.78
CA VAL A 523 52.75 -21.26 -2.13
C VAL A 523 52.44 -20.78 -0.73
N THR A 524 53.04 -21.50 0.22
CA THR A 524 52.99 -21.23 1.65
C THR A 524 54.16 -20.32 2.06
N GLN A 525 53.86 -19.37 2.94
CA GLN A 525 54.59 -18.91 4.13
C GLN A 525 55.91 -18.12 4.01
N PRO A 526 56.48 -17.62 5.13
CA PRO A 526 55.91 -16.93 6.33
C PRO A 526 56.69 -15.64 6.68
N GLY A 527 56.23 -14.86 7.69
CA GLY A 527 57.07 -13.82 8.24
C GLY A 527 56.36 -12.89 9.23
N GLY A 528 56.36 -13.26 10.50
CA GLY A 528 55.88 -12.38 11.59
C GLY A 528 56.83 -11.24 11.83
N LYS A 529 56.28 -10.10 12.24
CA LYS A 529 56.97 -9.08 13.07
C LYS A 529 56.01 -8.51 14.08
N THR A 530 56.30 -8.80 15.33
CA THR A 530 55.87 -8.17 16.56
C THR A 530 56.29 -6.70 16.59
N VAL A 531 55.34 -5.81 17.02
CA VAL A 531 55.64 -4.41 17.36
C VAL A 531 55.43 -4.25 18.86
N PRO A 532 56.36 -3.61 19.57
CA PRO A 532 56.34 -3.55 21.04
C PRO A 532 55.45 -2.48 21.60
N SER A 533 54.92 -2.79 22.81
CA SER A 533 54.16 -1.95 23.71
C SER A 533 54.97 -0.72 24.17
N ALA A 534 54.39 0.47 24.12
CA ALA A 534 54.92 1.68 24.68
C ALA A 534 54.49 1.86 26.16
N PRO A 535 55.32 2.48 26.99
CA PRO A 535 55.13 2.48 28.44
C PRO A 535 54.16 3.55 28.97
N ALA A 536 53.58 3.25 30.13
CA ALA A 536 52.70 4.12 30.90
C ALA A 536 53.40 5.40 31.38
N ALA A 537 52.75 6.55 31.23
CA ALA A 537 53.15 7.83 31.82
C ALA A 537 52.49 8.04 33.20
N PRO A 538 53.17 8.79 34.12
CA PRO A 538 52.80 8.83 35.53
C PRO A 538 51.62 9.74 35.85
N ALA A 539 50.98 9.42 36.98
CA ALA A 539 49.86 10.18 37.57
C ALA A 539 50.26 11.62 37.94
N SER A 540 49.46 12.58 37.49
CA SER A 540 49.53 13.98 37.91
C SER A 540 48.42 14.34 38.91
N GLU A 541 48.77 15.13 39.90
CA GLU A 541 47.98 15.61 41.04
C GLU A 541 46.67 16.33 40.70
N PRO A 542 45.70 16.44 41.62
CA PRO A 542 44.39 17.02 41.36
C PRO A 542 44.43 18.55 41.25
N ALA A 543 44.00 19.05 40.10
CA ALA A 543 43.81 20.46 39.85
C ALA A 543 42.52 21.00 40.51
N LYS A 544 42.59 22.21 41.08
CA LYS A 544 41.48 22.96 41.68
C LYS A 544 40.29 23.13 40.73
N PRO A 545 39.05 23.20 41.22
CA PRO A 545 37.87 23.31 40.38
C PRO A 545 37.82 24.65 39.65
N ILE A 546 37.83 24.59 38.33
CA ILE A 546 37.54 25.72 37.43
C ILE A 546 36.02 25.94 37.45
N ALA A 547 35.60 27.19 37.71
CA ALA A 547 34.20 27.59 37.70
C ALA A 547 33.52 27.19 36.37
N ALA A 548 32.37 26.51 36.45
CA ALA A 548 31.61 26.10 35.30
C ALA A 548 31.20 27.31 34.45
N PRO A 549 31.26 27.24 33.11
CA PRO A 549 30.76 28.29 32.24
C PRO A 549 29.25 28.53 32.47
N PRO A 550 28.76 29.78 32.33
CA PRO A 550 27.36 30.10 32.56
C PRO A 550 26.48 29.27 31.65
N ALA A 551 25.34 28.75 32.16
CA ALA A 551 24.40 27.95 31.43
C ALA A 551 23.91 28.69 30.15
N PRO A 552 23.82 28.03 29.00
CA PRO A 552 23.41 28.68 27.77
C PRO A 552 21.96 29.17 27.89
N LYS A 553 21.71 30.41 27.45
CA LYS A 553 20.36 31.00 27.45
C LYS A 553 19.44 30.25 26.49
N PRO A 554 18.18 29.97 26.88
CA PRO A 554 17.23 29.33 25.98
C PRO A 554 16.91 30.20 24.77
N VAL A 555 16.73 29.58 23.59
CA VAL A 555 16.33 30.29 22.38
C VAL A 555 14.83 30.57 22.41
N GLU A 556 14.40 31.66 21.78
CA GLU A 556 12.98 32.06 21.79
C GLU A 556 12.14 31.26 20.78
N PHE A 557 12.74 30.90 19.63
CA PHE A 557 12.06 30.19 18.54
C PHE A 557 12.99 29.15 17.90
N VAL A 558 12.43 27.99 17.52
CA VAL A 558 13.14 26.91 16.84
C VAL A 558 12.30 26.39 15.67
N CYS A 559 12.84 26.48 14.45
CA CYS A 559 12.27 25.86 13.25
C CYS A 559 13.02 24.56 12.88
N GLU A 560 12.49 23.83 11.90
CA GLU A 560 13.09 22.57 11.44
C GLU A 560 14.53 22.74 10.92
N ASP A 561 14.82 23.84 10.23
CA ASP A 561 16.17 24.13 9.72
C ASP A 561 17.18 24.39 10.84
N ASP A 562 16.77 24.92 11.98
CA ASP A 562 17.64 25.11 13.14
C ASP A 562 18.03 23.76 13.73
N VAL A 563 17.06 22.83 13.81
CA VAL A 563 17.31 21.47 14.29
C VAL A 563 18.22 20.71 13.31
N ARG A 564 18.00 20.82 12.01
CA ARG A 564 18.87 20.21 10.99
C ARG A 564 20.31 20.74 11.06
N ARG A 565 20.48 22.04 11.23
CA ARG A 565 21.81 22.67 11.42
C ARG A 565 22.49 22.22 12.70
N ALA A 566 21.74 22.07 13.79
CA ALA A 566 22.27 21.59 15.07
C ALA A 566 22.73 20.12 14.97
N ILE A 567 21.94 19.26 14.31
CA ILE A 567 22.32 17.87 14.04
C ILE A 567 23.62 17.79 13.24
N THR A 568 23.72 18.56 12.13
CA THR A 568 24.89 18.57 11.27
C THR A 568 26.15 19.04 12.01
N LYS A 569 26.00 19.96 12.96
CA LYS A 569 27.11 20.50 13.77
C LYS A 569 27.38 19.75 15.08
N GLY A 570 26.61 18.70 15.39
CA GLY A 570 26.70 17.97 16.65
C GLY A 570 26.37 18.83 17.88
N GLN A 571 25.56 19.89 17.71
CA GLN A 571 25.23 20.85 18.76
C GLN A 571 23.85 20.56 19.35
N ARG A 572 23.63 20.91 20.62
CA ARG A 572 22.32 20.88 21.26
C ARG A 572 21.70 22.27 21.31
N ILE A 573 20.38 22.37 21.17
CA ILE A 573 19.61 23.61 21.21
C ILE A 573 19.04 23.78 22.64
N PRO A 574 19.40 24.81 23.39
CA PRO A 574 18.81 25.08 24.69
C PRO A 574 17.39 25.61 24.55
N VAL A 575 16.40 24.90 25.10
CA VAL A 575 14.99 25.25 25.05
C VAL A 575 14.44 25.45 26.48
N GLY A 576 13.66 26.50 26.66
CA GLY A 576 12.99 26.84 27.90
C GLY A 576 11.47 26.76 27.84
N PRO A 577 10.75 27.00 28.93
CA PRO A 577 9.29 26.93 28.98
C PRO A 577 8.57 27.87 28.02
N ARG A 578 9.25 28.94 27.56
CA ARG A 578 8.70 29.94 26.62
C ARG A 578 9.21 29.77 25.20
N THR A 579 10.07 28.80 24.92
CA THR A 579 10.58 28.56 23.58
C THR A 579 9.45 28.05 22.67
N ILE A 580 9.18 28.76 21.58
CA ILE A 580 8.24 28.32 20.55
C ILE A 580 8.96 27.35 19.63
N ILE A 581 8.51 26.11 19.58
CA ILE A 581 9.08 25.06 18.72
C ILE A 581 8.01 24.66 17.71
N THR A 582 8.34 24.77 16.40
CA THR A 582 7.41 24.31 15.36
C THR A 582 7.18 22.80 15.45
N PRO A 583 6.01 22.26 15.03
CA PRO A 583 5.74 20.82 15.12
C PRO A 583 6.83 19.96 14.44
N ALA A 584 7.26 20.35 13.23
CA ALA A 584 8.33 19.64 12.50
C ALA A 584 9.69 19.70 13.22
N ALA A 585 10.04 20.84 13.83
CA ALA A 585 11.25 20.98 14.65
C ALA A 585 11.19 20.09 15.89
N ARG A 586 10.02 19.99 16.53
CA ARG A 586 9.83 19.15 17.72
C ARG A 586 10.01 17.67 17.38
N ASP A 587 9.32 17.18 16.35
CA ASP A 587 9.39 15.78 15.91
C ASP A 587 10.84 15.38 15.56
N LEU A 588 11.54 16.24 14.81
CA LEU A 588 12.91 15.97 14.39
C LEU A 588 13.91 16.08 15.58
N GLY A 589 13.74 17.10 16.44
CA GLY A 589 14.63 17.37 17.54
C GLY A 589 14.50 16.39 18.71
N GLU A 590 13.29 15.91 19.01
CA GLU A 590 13.05 14.86 20.00
C GLU A 590 13.56 13.50 19.50
N ALA A 591 13.32 13.16 18.22
CA ALA A 591 13.81 11.92 17.61
C ALA A 591 15.35 11.82 17.57
N ARG A 592 16.06 12.94 17.65
CA ARG A 592 17.52 13.02 17.59
C ARG A 592 18.17 13.56 18.90
N GLU A 593 17.36 13.74 19.94
CA GLU A 593 17.80 14.25 21.25
C GLU A 593 18.60 15.57 21.19
N VAL A 594 18.19 16.47 20.29
CA VAL A 594 18.92 17.74 20.03
C VAL A 594 18.59 18.82 21.07
N PHE A 595 17.48 18.69 21.80
CA PHE A 595 17.08 19.69 22.78
C PHE A 595 17.72 19.47 24.16
N THR A 596 18.20 20.58 24.77
CA THR A 596 18.59 20.61 26.19
C THR A 596 17.62 21.52 26.92
N ARG A 597 16.87 20.98 27.86
CA ARG A 597 15.94 21.77 28.68
C ARG A 597 16.73 22.61 29.66
N THR A 598 16.52 23.93 29.62
CA THR A 598 17.00 24.86 30.60
C THR A 598 15.84 25.30 31.49
N SER A 599 16.03 25.25 32.80
CA SER A 599 15.03 25.67 33.81
C SER A 599 14.75 27.16 33.76
#